data_5ac3a015f0bbe22b19e206a9dac4dfd8
#
_entry.id   5ac3a015f0bbe22b19e206a9dac4dfd8
#
_cell.length_a   1.000
_cell.length_b   1.000
_cell.length_c   1.000
_cell.angle_alpha   90.00
_cell.angle_beta   90.00
_cell.angle_gamma   90.00
#
_symmetry.space_group_name_H-M   'P 1'
#
loop_
_entity.id
_entity.type
_entity.pdbx_description
1 polymer ?
#
loop_
_entity_poly.entity_id
_entity_poly.type
_entity_poly.pdbx_seq_one_letter_code
_entity_poly.pdbx_strand_id
1 'polypeptide(L)'
;MFGKINNSFTLPKNFSIQLSGDYQAKTIIPPSSGGGMGRMFGGSQIGAQGYIKPNYGVDIAIQKDFMKNKAASLTLQMNDIFRTKLYATHSESQYFVQDNERRRDPQVLRLNFNYRFGKIDVSLFKKKSMKGEMDSMQNAQQGMGQ
;
A
#
# COMPACT_ATOMS: atom_id res chain seq x y z
N MET A 1 6.56 18.78 -2.56
CA MET A 1 7.36 17.75 -3.25
C MET A 1 7.33 16.48 -2.41
N PHE A 2 7.09 15.32 -3.04
CA PHE A 2 7.06 14.02 -2.38
C PHE A 2 8.01 13.07 -3.09
N GLY A 3 8.78 12.30 -2.33
CA GLY A 3 9.71 11.28 -2.85
C GLY A 3 9.49 9.95 -2.14
N LYS A 4 9.48 8.84 -2.90
CA LYS A 4 9.42 7.49 -2.35
C LYS A 4 10.44 6.60 -3.05
N ILE A 5 11.18 5.85 -2.26
CA ILE A 5 12.18 4.88 -2.73
C ILE A 5 11.82 3.52 -2.16
N ASN A 6 11.78 2.52 -3.02
CA ASN A 6 11.59 1.12 -2.62
C ASN A 6 12.70 0.28 -3.24
N ASN A 7 13.44 -0.41 -2.42
CA ASN A 7 14.49 -1.34 -2.83
C ASN A 7 14.16 -2.73 -2.30
N SER A 8 14.36 -3.74 -3.15
CA SER A 8 14.18 -5.14 -2.79
C SER A 8 15.44 -5.92 -3.16
N PHE A 9 16.00 -6.60 -2.20
CA PHE A 9 17.21 -7.41 -2.33
C PHE A 9 16.87 -8.85 -2.09
N THR A 10 17.18 -9.70 -3.06
CA THR A 10 17.05 -11.15 -2.90
C THR A 10 18.42 -11.73 -2.56
N LEU A 11 18.50 -12.36 -1.39
CA LEU A 11 19.72 -12.97 -0.88
C LEU A 11 19.69 -14.48 -1.09
N PRO A 12 20.87 -15.13 -1.07
CA PRO A 12 20.94 -16.58 -1.09
C PRO A 12 20.18 -17.19 0.12
N LYS A 13 19.85 -18.48 0.04
CA LYS A 13 19.09 -19.22 1.06
C LYS A 13 17.62 -18.74 1.25
N ASN A 14 16.99 -18.20 0.20
CA ASN A 14 15.59 -17.75 0.20
C ASN A 14 15.28 -16.64 1.21
N PHE A 15 16.22 -15.73 1.41
CA PHE A 15 16.00 -14.48 2.11
C PHE A 15 15.69 -13.36 1.12
N SER A 16 14.75 -12.49 1.47
CA SER A 16 14.52 -11.23 0.80
C SER A 16 14.43 -10.10 1.82
N ILE A 17 15.07 -8.98 1.51
CA ILE A 17 15.04 -7.76 2.32
C ILE A 17 14.41 -6.68 1.46
N GLN A 18 13.41 -6.02 2.00
CA GLN A 18 12.78 -4.87 1.38
C GLN A 18 12.99 -3.64 2.27
N LEU A 19 13.53 -2.59 1.67
CA LEU A 19 13.75 -1.29 2.31
C LEU A 19 12.91 -0.26 1.58
N SER A 20 12.08 0.47 2.30
CA SER A 20 11.33 1.57 1.74
C SER A 20 11.58 2.86 2.52
N GLY A 21 11.78 3.95 1.79
CA GLY A 21 11.93 5.29 2.33
C GLY A 21 10.91 6.23 1.71
N ASP A 22 10.31 7.08 2.51
CA ASP A 22 9.43 8.14 2.06
C ASP A 22 9.88 9.48 2.63
N TYR A 23 9.78 10.51 1.80
CA TYR A 23 10.08 11.88 2.15
C TYR A 23 8.99 12.81 1.62
N GLN A 24 8.46 13.63 2.48
CA GLN A 24 7.51 14.69 2.15
C GLN A 24 8.12 16.04 2.52
N ALA A 25 8.29 16.91 1.54
CA ALA A 25 8.73 18.28 1.77
C ALA A 25 7.61 19.11 2.39
N LYS A 26 7.99 20.26 2.96
CA LYS A 26 7.05 21.28 3.44
C LYS A 26 5.99 21.56 2.38
N THR A 27 4.74 21.43 2.75
CA THR A 27 3.58 21.64 1.86
C THR A 27 2.76 22.80 2.41
N ILE A 28 2.52 23.82 1.59
CA ILE A 28 1.69 24.97 1.95
C ILE A 28 0.23 24.55 1.78
N ILE A 29 -0.60 24.88 2.76
CA ILE A 29 -2.04 24.72 2.71
C ILE A 29 -2.63 26.10 2.43
N PRO A 30 -3.21 26.34 1.25
CA PRO A 30 -3.86 27.61 0.94
C PRO A 30 -5.09 27.80 1.83
N PRO A 31 -5.50 29.05 2.09
CA PRO A 31 -6.72 29.33 2.81
C PRO A 31 -7.91 28.75 2.03
N SER A 32 -8.61 27.81 2.64
CA SER A 32 -9.77 27.20 1.99
C SER A 32 -11.05 27.95 2.37
N SER A 33 -11.68 28.57 1.40
CA SER A 33 -13.05 29.03 1.54
C SER A 33 -14.00 27.83 1.31
N GLY A 34 -14.26 27.06 2.34
CA GLY A 34 -15.45 26.21 2.43
C GLY A 34 -15.57 24.98 1.53
N GLY A 35 -14.52 24.45 0.93
CA GLY A 35 -14.63 23.31 0.01
C GLY A 35 -13.88 22.05 0.50
N GLY A 36 -14.59 20.96 0.67
CA GLY A 36 -14.28 19.51 0.73
C GLY A 36 -12.90 18.96 1.05
N MET A 37 -11.82 19.59 0.70
CA MET A 37 -10.47 19.06 0.82
C MET A 37 -9.83 19.23 2.22
N GLY A 38 -10.34 20.17 3.01
CA GLY A 38 -9.86 20.41 4.37
C GLY A 38 -10.18 19.31 5.38
N ARG A 39 -11.21 18.51 5.13
CA ARG A 39 -11.60 17.41 6.01
C ARG A 39 -10.63 16.22 5.98
N MET A 40 -9.91 16.04 4.89
CA MET A 40 -9.00 14.92 4.70
C MET A 40 -7.67 15.12 5.43
N PHE A 41 -7.30 16.36 5.73
CA PHE A 41 -6.02 16.72 6.37
C PHE A 41 -6.16 17.25 7.80
N GLY A 42 -7.22 16.91 8.51
CA GLY A 42 -7.31 17.19 9.95
C GLY A 42 -7.99 18.52 10.31
N GLY A 43 -9.08 18.86 9.62
CA GLY A 43 -9.98 19.92 10.06
C GLY A 43 -9.43 21.32 9.74
N SER A 44 -9.71 21.79 8.53
CA SER A 44 -9.41 23.18 8.22
C SER A 44 -10.45 24.09 8.82
N GLN A 45 -9.99 24.99 9.62
CA GLN A 45 -10.78 26.16 9.97
C GLN A 45 -10.85 27.09 8.76
N ILE A 46 -12.01 27.55 8.43
CA ILE A 46 -12.29 28.44 7.31
C ILE A 46 -11.40 29.68 7.43
N GLY A 47 -10.58 29.94 6.39
CA GLY A 47 -9.75 31.15 6.30
C GLY A 47 -8.36 31.05 6.94
N ALA A 48 -7.95 29.93 7.51
CA ALA A 48 -6.57 29.78 8.03
C ALA A 48 -5.58 29.41 6.92
N GLN A 49 -4.45 30.04 6.89
CA GLN A 49 -3.29 29.63 6.10
C GLN A 49 -2.42 28.72 6.94
N GLY A 50 -1.77 27.76 6.30
CA GLY A 50 -0.93 26.84 7.04
C GLY A 50 0.10 26.15 6.18
N TYR A 51 0.90 25.32 6.85
CA TYR A 51 1.82 24.41 6.18
C TYR A 51 1.97 23.10 6.95
N ILE A 52 2.26 22.07 6.21
CA ILE A 52 2.65 20.78 6.75
C ILE A 52 4.18 20.78 6.85
N LYS A 53 4.70 20.46 8.02
CA LYS A 53 6.15 20.33 8.25
C LYS A 53 6.72 19.16 7.41
N PRO A 54 7.98 19.22 6.98
CA PRO A 54 8.60 18.10 6.27
C PRO A 54 8.60 16.85 7.13
N ASN A 55 8.36 15.71 6.48
CA ASN A 55 8.26 14.42 7.12
C ASN A 55 9.03 13.38 6.32
N TYR A 56 9.68 12.44 6.99
CA TYR A 56 10.37 11.33 6.35
C TYR A 56 10.26 10.07 7.20
N GLY A 57 10.36 8.94 6.55
CA GLY A 57 10.29 7.66 7.23
C GLY A 57 11.04 6.57 6.48
N VAL A 58 11.47 5.56 7.21
CA VAL A 58 12.14 4.38 6.68
C VAL A 58 11.52 3.14 7.28
N ASP A 59 11.09 2.24 6.41
CA ASP A 59 10.50 0.96 6.76
C ASP A 59 11.38 -0.18 6.24
N ILE A 60 11.49 -1.26 6.98
CA ILE A 60 12.20 -2.47 6.58
C ILE A 60 11.29 -3.69 6.70
N ALA A 61 11.42 -4.60 5.76
CA ALA A 61 10.81 -5.92 5.84
C ALA A 61 11.85 -6.98 5.47
N ILE A 62 11.92 -8.05 6.26
CA ILE A 62 12.78 -9.19 6.05
C ILE A 62 11.86 -10.40 5.92
N GLN A 63 11.95 -11.09 4.80
CA GLN A 63 11.20 -12.31 4.55
C GLN A 63 12.15 -13.47 4.37
N LYS A 64 11.81 -14.58 4.98
CA LYS A 64 12.47 -15.86 4.77
C LYS A 64 11.46 -16.89 4.31
N ASP A 65 11.74 -17.50 3.17
CA ASP A 65 10.94 -18.60 2.66
C ASP A 65 11.59 -19.93 3.12
N PHE A 66 10.73 -20.79 3.67
CA PHE A 66 11.09 -22.14 4.12
C PHE A 66 10.48 -23.17 3.18
N MET A 67 11.07 -24.36 3.14
CA MET A 67 10.67 -25.51 2.35
C MET A 67 10.93 -25.37 0.84
N LYS A 68 11.04 -26.52 0.16
CA LYS A 68 11.44 -26.62 -1.25
C LYS A 68 10.52 -25.88 -2.21
N ASN A 69 9.26 -25.70 -1.89
CA ASN A 69 8.26 -25.04 -2.76
C ASN A 69 7.84 -23.66 -2.23
N LYS A 70 8.64 -23.04 -1.34
CA LYS A 70 8.27 -21.78 -0.67
C LYS A 70 6.89 -21.89 0.00
N ALA A 71 6.59 -23.10 0.53
CA ALA A 71 5.29 -23.36 1.12
C ALA A 71 5.07 -22.61 2.44
N ALA A 72 6.16 -22.32 3.16
CA ALA A 72 6.12 -21.52 4.37
C ALA A 72 6.96 -20.27 4.21
N SER A 73 6.48 -19.13 4.68
CA SER A 73 7.20 -17.86 4.71
C SER A 73 7.02 -17.18 6.06
N LEU A 74 8.10 -16.62 6.56
CA LEU A 74 8.12 -15.78 7.75
C LEU A 74 8.56 -14.39 7.35
N THR A 75 7.76 -13.38 7.65
CA THR A 75 8.05 -11.99 7.35
C THR A 75 8.11 -11.19 8.64
N LEU A 76 9.23 -10.56 8.89
CA LEU A 76 9.43 -9.59 9.95
C LEU A 76 9.43 -8.20 9.31
N GLN A 77 8.50 -7.35 9.70
CA GLN A 77 8.36 -5.99 9.20
C GLN A 77 8.44 -4.99 10.34
N MET A 78 9.24 -3.97 10.17
CA MET A 78 9.32 -2.84 11.09
C MET A 78 9.07 -1.54 10.34
N ASN A 79 8.05 -0.82 10.79
CA ASN A 79 7.72 0.49 10.25
C ASN A 79 8.41 1.58 11.07
N ASP A 80 8.80 2.66 10.40
CA ASP A 80 9.40 3.85 10.99
C ASP A 80 10.55 3.54 11.95
N ILE A 81 11.61 2.90 11.43
CA ILE A 81 12.78 2.44 12.20
C ILE A 81 13.36 3.56 13.08
N PHE A 82 13.36 4.80 12.57
CA PHE A 82 13.98 5.95 13.22
C PHE A 82 13.00 6.80 14.05
N ARG A 83 11.71 6.44 14.12
CA ARG A 83 10.63 7.22 14.77
C ARG A 83 10.49 8.64 14.21
N THR A 84 10.71 8.82 12.94
CA THR A 84 10.74 10.13 12.28
C THR A 84 9.42 10.51 11.61
N LYS A 85 8.48 9.58 11.45
CA LYS A 85 7.14 9.86 10.89
C LYS A 85 6.28 10.67 11.84
N LEU A 86 6.49 12.00 11.81
CA LEU A 86 5.71 12.97 12.55
C LEU A 86 4.92 13.84 11.59
N TYR A 87 3.61 13.76 11.64
CA TYR A 87 2.74 14.62 10.86
C TYR A 87 2.41 15.87 11.67
N ALA A 88 3.09 16.97 11.37
CA ALA A 88 2.91 18.23 12.04
C ALA A 88 2.35 19.27 11.08
N THR A 89 1.26 19.93 11.48
CA THR A 89 0.62 21.01 10.75
C THR A 89 0.63 22.29 11.58
N HIS A 90 0.99 23.37 10.94
CA HIS A 90 0.90 24.71 11.49
C HIS A 90 -0.18 25.48 10.73
N SER A 91 -1.12 26.08 11.43
CA SER A 91 -2.20 26.85 10.85
C SER A 91 -2.30 28.18 11.56
N GLU A 92 -2.38 29.26 10.78
CA GLU A 92 -2.46 30.62 11.27
C GLU A 92 -3.64 31.35 10.63
N SER A 93 -4.38 32.06 11.44
CA SER A 93 -5.51 32.91 11.06
C SER A 93 -5.40 34.22 11.82
N GLN A 94 -6.17 35.24 11.44
CA GLN A 94 -6.26 36.51 12.17
C GLN A 94 -6.71 36.35 13.65
N TYR A 95 -7.33 35.23 13.97
CA TYR A 95 -7.96 35.01 15.30
C TYR A 95 -7.26 33.94 16.13
N PHE A 96 -6.43 33.09 15.52
CA PHE A 96 -5.78 31.99 16.24
C PHE A 96 -4.55 31.45 15.49
N VAL A 97 -3.64 30.88 16.25
CA VAL A 97 -2.52 30.08 15.77
C VAL A 97 -2.68 28.67 16.35
N GLN A 98 -2.62 27.67 15.51
CA GLN A 98 -2.78 26.27 15.90
C GLN A 98 -1.64 25.42 15.36
N ASP A 99 -0.93 24.77 16.26
CA ASP A 99 0.03 23.71 15.94
C ASP A 99 -0.60 22.36 16.29
N ASN A 100 -0.66 21.48 15.32
CA ASN A 100 -1.19 20.12 15.51
C ASN A 100 -0.11 19.12 15.13
N GLU A 101 0.26 18.27 16.06
CA GLU A 101 1.24 17.19 15.85
C GLU A 101 0.56 15.85 16.04
N ARG A 102 0.63 15.02 15.01
CA ARG A 102 0.07 13.68 15.03
C ARG A 102 1.12 12.66 14.62
N ARG A 103 1.37 11.70 15.48
CA ARG A 103 2.09 10.48 15.11
C ARG A 103 1.06 9.45 14.63
N ARG A 104 1.13 9.17 13.34
CA ARG A 104 0.36 8.10 12.73
C ARG A 104 1.27 6.89 12.72
N ASP A 105 0.89 5.80 13.28
CA ASP A 105 1.68 4.57 13.33
C ASP A 105 3.06 4.72 14.01
N PRO A 106 3.10 4.73 15.35
CA PRO A 106 4.38 4.60 16.06
C PRO A 106 5.09 3.32 15.62
N GLN A 107 6.39 3.22 15.90
CA GLN A 107 7.17 2.03 15.56
C GLN A 107 6.37 0.75 15.82
N VAL A 108 6.05 0.02 14.76
CA VAL A 108 5.32 -1.24 14.85
C VAL A 108 6.17 -2.34 14.25
N LEU A 109 6.47 -3.32 15.10
CA LEU A 109 7.09 -4.56 14.69
C LEU A 109 5.98 -5.59 14.42
N ARG A 110 5.93 -6.11 13.20
CA ARG A 110 4.96 -7.14 12.79
C ARG A 110 5.70 -8.41 12.41
N LEU A 111 5.25 -9.51 12.94
CA LEU A 111 5.69 -10.83 12.56
C LEU A 111 4.54 -11.57 11.87
N ASN A 112 4.72 -11.90 10.59
CA ASN A 112 3.73 -12.62 9.81
C ASN A 112 4.29 -14.00 9.44
N PHE A 113 3.58 -15.05 9.82
CA PHE A 113 3.83 -16.39 9.37
C PHE A 113 2.74 -16.82 8.39
N ASN A 114 3.16 -17.24 7.20
CA ASN A 114 2.26 -17.74 6.17
C ASN A 114 2.67 -19.17 5.80
N TYR A 115 1.71 -20.07 5.81
CA TYR A 115 1.90 -21.45 5.40
C TYR A 115 0.84 -21.85 4.37
N ARG A 116 1.30 -22.30 3.20
CA ARG A 116 0.46 -22.82 2.13
C ARG A 116 0.45 -24.32 2.17
N PHE A 117 -0.72 -24.89 2.45
CA PHE A 117 -0.91 -26.34 2.38
C PHE A 117 -1.87 -26.66 1.24
N GLY A 118 -1.66 -27.82 0.63
CA GLY A 118 -2.41 -28.28 -0.53
C GLY A 118 -1.65 -28.08 -1.84
N LYS A 119 -1.90 -28.98 -2.79
CA LYS A 119 -1.48 -28.81 -4.18
C LYS A 119 -2.51 -27.94 -4.88
N ILE A 120 -2.16 -26.75 -5.30
CA ILE A 120 -3.00 -26.00 -6.21
C ILE A 120 -2.89 -26.69 -7.57
N ASP A 121 -3.86 -27.52 -7.88
CA ASP A 121 -3.96 -28.12 -9.20
C ASP A 121 -4.49 -27.02 -10.13
N VAL A 122 -3.60 -26.46 -10.93
CA VAL A 122 -3.92 -25.39 -11.90
C VAL A 122 -4.94 -25.88 -12.93
N SER A 123 -5.15 -27.22 -13.02
CA SER A 123 -6.13 -27.83 -13.92
C SER A 123 -7.57 -27.50 -13.53
N LEU A 124 -7.86 -27.21 -12.25
CA LEU A 124 -9.19 -26.83 -11.78
C LEU A 124 -9.65 -25.45 -12.28
N PHE A 125 -8.70 -24.62 -12.71
CA PHE A 125 -8.99 -23.29 -13.26
C PHE A 125 -8.80 -23.22 -14.78
N LYS A 126 -8.56 -24.34 -15.44
CA LYS A 126 -8.60 -24.40 -16.90
C LYS A 126 -10.04 -24.11 -17.31
N LYS A 127 -10.31 -22.89 -17.73
CA LYS A 127 -11.60 -22.51 -18.34
C LYS A 127 -11.93 -23.56 -19.38
N LYS A 128 -13.03 -24.27 -19.17
CA LYS A 128 -13.62 -25.16 -20.15
C LYS A 128 -13.68 -24.36 -21.46
N SER A 129 -12.92 -24.79 -22.44
CA SER A 129 -12.79 -24.07 -23.69
C SER A 129 -14.19 -23.91 -24.29
N MET A 130 -14.69 -22.69 -24.39
CA MET A 130 -15.99 -22.39 -25.03
C MET A 130 -16.03 -22.78 -26.51
N LYS A 131 -14.90 -23.23 -27.06
CA LYS A 131 -14.81 -23.68 -28.45
C LYS A 131 -15.66 -24.90 -28.76
N GLY A 132 -15.80 -25.83 -27.78
CA GLY A 132 -16.63 -27.01 -27.94
C GLY A 132 -18.14 -26.73 -27.90
N GLU A 133 -18.56 -25.68 -27.21
CA GLU A 133 -19.99 -25.27 -27.18
C GLU A 133 -20.36 -24.45 -28.41
N MET A 134 -19.43 -23.69 -28.97
CA MET A 134 -19.63 -22.96 -30.22
C MET A 134 -19.73 -23.87 -31.44
N ASP A 135 -18.94 -24.93 -31.51
CA ASP A 135 -18.99 -25.94 -32.58
C ASP A 135 -20.27 -26.74 -32.51
N SER A 136 -20.80 -27.03 -31.32
CA SER A 136 -22.08 -27.75 -31.16
C SER A 136 -23.31 -26.89 -31.54
N MET A 137 -23.27 -25.58 -31.30
CA MET A 137 -24.32 -24.66 -31.74
C MET A 137 -24.31 -24.45 -33.25
N GLN A 138 -23.13 -24.42 -33.89
CA GLN A 138 -23.00 -24.25 -35.33
C GLN A 138 -23.48 -25.47 -36.08
N ASN A 139 -23.25 -26.68 -35.56
CA ASN A 139 -23.77 -27.92 -36.16
C ASN A 139 -25.29 -28.08 -35.97
N ALA A 140 -25.86 -27.59 -34.88
CA ALA A 140 -27.30 -27.62 -34.65
C ALA A 140 -28.07 -26.68 -35.62
N GLN A 141 -27.45 -25.57 -36.03
CA GLN A 141 -28.04 -24.62 -36.97
C GLN A 141 -28.00 -25.08 -38.41
N GLN A 142 -27.03 -25.92 -38.80
CA GLN A 142 -26.98 -26.53 -40.14
C GLN A 142 -27.93 -27.74 -40.33
N GLY A 143 -28.39 -28.35 -39.23
CA GLY A 143 -29.32 -29.49 -39.28
C GLY A 143 -30.80 -29.12 -39.45
N MET A 144 -31.19 -27.85 -39.32
CA MET A 144 -32.58 -27.39 -39.45
C MET A 144 -32.92 -26.78 -40.82
N GLY A 145 -32.06 -26.90 -41.81
CA GLY A 145 -32.20 -26.29 -43.12
C GLY A 145 -32.42 -27.27 -44.28
N GLN A 146 -32.95 -28.49 -44.01
CA GLN A 146 -33.39 -29.40 -45.08
C GLN A 146 -34.85 -29.78 -44.87
#